data_d6d5f16b7de02cade1b8c6630b33405c
#
_entry.id   d6d5f16b7de02cade1b8c6630b33405c
#
_cell.length_a   1.000
_cell.length_b   1.000
_cell.length_c   1.000
_cell.angle_alpha   90.00
_cell.angle_beta   90.00
_cell.angle_gamma   90.00
#
_symmetry.space_group_name_H-M   'P 1'
#
loop_
_entity.id
_entity.type
_entity.pdbx_description
1 polymer ?
#
loop_
_entity_poly.entity_id
_entity_poly.type
_entity_poly.pdbx_seq_one_letter_code
_entity_poly.pdbx_strand_id
1 'polypeptide(L)'
;SGLVETVELLGSNVVINGDFATDSNWTKGTGWTISSGSANCDGSQTGTTSLTPLLDNVVNNVTYIVEYTISNYSSGSISIKLGNTGYGAVRTANGTYTEEITAQATTFPRSQINADVDFIGSIDNVSVKEVTKNNLARVDYDGTASSLLVEPQRTNLFEYSESFNNIQWSRSSVTVVDNSSQSPD
;
A
#
# COMPACT_ATOMS: atom_id res chain seq x y z
N SER A 1 -4.14 3.08 31.19
CA SER A 1 -3.88 1.97 30.28
C SER A 1 -3.37 2.58 28.98
N GLY A 2 -2.08 2.43 28.70
CA GLY A 2 -1.50 2.90 27.45
C GLY A 2 -2.06 2.07 26.28
N LEU A 3 -2.70 2.75 25.34
CA LEU A 3 -3.10 2.12 24.08
C LEU A 3 -1.83 1.92 23.25
N VAL A 4 -1.51 0.69 22.89
CA VAL A 4 -0.47 0.42 21.92
C VAL A 4 -1.11 0.61 20.55
N GLU A 5 -0.83 1.74 19.91
CA GLU A 5 -1.22 1.95 18.53
C GLU A 5 -0.25 1.21 17.60
N THR A 6 -0.79 0.47 16.66
CA THR A 6 0.01 -0.11 15.57
C THR A 6 0.44 0.99 14.63
N VAL A 7 1.76 1.16 14.44
CA VAL A 7 2.28 2.11 13.45
C VAL A 7 2.20 1.45 12.08
N GLU A 8 1.48 2.07 11.18
CA GLU A 8 1.46 1.70 9.78
C GLU A 8 2.59 2.41 9.04
N LEU A 9 3.46 1.65 8.40
CA LEU A 9 4.46 2.19 7.49
C LEU A 9 3.88 2.14 6.07
N LEU A 10 3.90 3.29 5.41
CA LEU A 10 3.49 3.41 4.01
C LEU A 10 4.71 3.30 3.11
N GLY A 11 4.62 2.42 2.12
CA GLY A 11 5.56 2.33 1.02
C GLY A 11 5.52 3.55 0.09
N SER A 12 6.36 3.55 -0.93
CA SER A 12 6.31 4.54 -1.99
C SER A 12 5.01 4.41 -2.81
N ASN A 13 4.54 5.53 -3.39
CA ASN A 13 3.42 5.50 -4.33
C ASN A 13 3.81 4.68 -5.57
N VAL A 14 3.03 3.65 -5.91
CA VAL A 14 3.25 2.81 -7.09
C VAL A 14 2.58 3.35 -8.35
N VAL A 15 1.72 4.35 -8.22
CA VAL A 15 1.05 5.03 -9.35
C VAL A 15 1.97 6.11 -9.90
N ILE A 16 2.18 6.09 -11.21
CA ILE A 16 2.88 7.15 -11.93
C ILE A 16 1.85 8.07 -12.57
N ASN A 17 2.09 9.38 -12.50
CA ASN A 17 1.19 10.42 -13.05
C ASN A 17 -0.23 10.31 -12.48
N GLY A 18 -0.33 10.09 -11.15
CA GLY A 18 -1.62 10.05 -10.45
C GLY A 18 -2.26 11.43 -10.26
N ASP A 19 -1.51 12.50 -10.49
CA ASP A 19 -1.94 13.89 -10.57
C ASP A 19 -2.39 14.30 -11.99
N PHE A 20 -2.34 13.37 -12.93
CA PHE A 20 -2.72 13.58 -14.33
C PHE A 20 -2.12 14.83 -14.97
N ALA A 21 -0.90 15.22 -14.56
CA ALA A 21 -0.20 16.38 -15.10
C ALA A 21 0.06 16.27 -16.60
N THR A 22 0.13 15.03 -17.12
CA THR A 22 0.32 14.71 -18.54
C THR A 22 -0.67 13.67 -19.00
N ASP A 23 -1.00 13.67 -20.31
CA ASP A 23 -1.79 12.59 -20.94
C ASP A 23 -0.95 11.35 -21.25
N SER A 24 -0.39 10.74 -20.21
CA SER A 24 0.49 9.58 -20.32
C SER A 24 0.31 8.62 -19.14
N ASN A 25 0.88 7.42 -19.24
CA ASN A 25 0.90 6.39 -18.21
C ASN A 25 -0.46 5.78 -17.84
N TRP A 26 -1.53 6.13 -18.57
CA TRP A 26 -2.87 5.61 -18.36
C TRP A 26 -3.49 5.15 -19.67
N THR A 27 -4.04 3.94 -19.68
CA THR A 27 -4.91 3.46 -20.75
C THR A 27 -6.33 3.91 -20.47
N LYS A 28 -6.89 4.66 -21.41
CA LYS A 28 -8.23 5.25 -21.30
C LYS A 28 -9.26 4.38 -22.01
N GLY A 29 -10.31 3.97 -21.29
CA GLY A 29 -11.50 3.40 -21.88
C GLY A 29 -12.40 4.48 -22.51
N THR A 30 -13.51 4.05 -23.12
CA THR A 30 -14.48 4.98 -23.74
C THR A 30 -14.99 5.98 -22.72
N GLY A 31 -15.11 7.23 -23.11
CA GLY A 31 -15.57 8.34 -22.26
C GLY A 31 -14.46 9.02 -21.43
N TRP A 32 -13.28 8.43 -21.33
CA TRP A 32 -12.18 9.00 -20.56
C TRP A 32 -11.24 9.86 -21.38
N THR A 33 -10.92 11.03 -20.85
CA THR A 33 -9.89 11.95 -21.35
C THR A 33 -9.02 12.43 -20.18
N ILE A 34 -7.74 12.69 -20.43
CA ILE A 34 -6.85 13.33 -19.45
C ILE A 34 -6.51 14.72 -19.94
N SER A 35 -6.89 15.73 -19.17
CA SER A 35 -6.62 17.13 -19.47
C SER A 35 -6.76 17.99 -18.22
N SER A 36 -6.05 19.12 -18.19
CA SER A 36 -6.12 20.10 -17.11
C SER A 36 -5.84 19.52 -15.71
N GLY A 37 -4.93 18.54 -15.62
CA GLY A 37 -4.55 17.93 -14.34
C GLY A 37 -5.61 16.99 -13.76
N SER A 38 -6.47 16.40 -14.59
CA SER A 38 -7.45 15.41 -14.13
C SER A 38 -7.83 14.43 -15.23
N ALA A 39 -8.32 13.25 -14.84
CA ALA A 39 -8.98 12.32 -15.74
C ALA A 39 -10.49 12.56 -15.72
N ASN A 40 -11.07 12.85 -16.87
CA ASN A 40 -12.46 13.27 -17.03
C ASN A 40 -13.23 12.20 -17.78
N CYS A 41 -14.37 11.78 -17.23
CA CYS A 41 -15.33 10.90 -17.87
C CYS A 41 -16.57 11.70 -18.24
N ASP A 42 -16.94 11.69 -19.53
CA ASP A 42 -17.95 12.56 -20.11
C ASP A 42 -19.34 11.91 -20.28
N GLY A 43 -19.49 10.64 -19.87
CA GLY A 43 -20.75 9.90 -20.00
C GLY A 43 -21.00 9.31 -21.40
N SER A 44 -20.06 9.38 -22.33
CA SER A 44 -20.21 8.81 -23.67
C SER A 44 -20.01 7.28 -23.75
N GLN A 45 -19.66 6.64 -22.63
CA GLN A 45 -19.54 5.20 -22.53
C GLN A 45 -20.90 4.51 -22.64
N THR A 46 -20.95 3.34 -23.30
CA THR A 46 -22.17 2.52 -23.45
C THR A 46 -22.20 1.29 -22.55
N GLY A 47 -21.27 1.20 -21.62
CA GLY A 47 -21.10 0.11 -20.64
C GLY A 47 -20.05 0.52 -19.63
N THR A 48 -19.73 -0.38 -18.71
CA THR A 48 -18.64 -0.16 -17.76
C THR A 48 -17.33 0.14 -18.50
N THR A 49 -16.67 1.22 -18.12
CA THR A 49 -15.40 1.67 -18.70
C THR A 49 -14.32 1.77 -17.62
N SER A 50 -13.06 1.79 -18.03
CA SER A 50 -11.97 1.83 -17.06
C SER A 50 -10.86 2.78 -17.47
N LEU A 51 -10.22 3.34 -16.47
CA LEU A 51 -8.96 4.05 -16.55
C LEU A 51 -7.90 3.17 -15.89
N THR A 52 -6.90 2.73 -16.65
CA THR A 52 -5.95 1.70 -16.20
C THR A 52 -4.52 2.27 -16.25
N PRO A 53 -3.78 2.29 -15.13
CA PRO A 53 -2.37 2.66 -15.15
C PRO A 53 -1.56 1.66 -15.99
N LEU A 54 -0.55 2.15 -16.73
CA LEU A 54 0.31 1.30 -17.55
C LEU A 54 1.28 0.44 -16.75
N LEU A 55 1.60 0.87 -15.53
CA LEU A 55 2.46 0.14 -14.61
C LEU A 55 1.60 -0.40 -13.47
N ASP A 56 1.48 -1.70 -13.41
CA ASP A 56 0.78 -2.41 -12.36
C ASP A 56 1.79 -3.22 -11.54
N ASN A 57 2.17 -2.66 -10.40
CA ASN A 57 3.15 -3.25 -9.48
C ASN A 57 2.50 -3.78 -8.19
N VAL A 58 1.19 -3.98 -8.19
CA VAL A 58 0.54 -4.53 -6.99
C VAL A 58 0.84 -6.02 -6.84
N VAL A 59 1.16 -6.39 -5.60
CA VAL A 59 1.53 -7.77 -5.22
C VAL A 59 0.31 -8.48 -4.64
N ASN A 60 0.13 -9.73 -5.01
CA ASN A 60 -0.98 -10.54 -4.52
C ASN A 60 -0.98 -10.67 -2.99
N ASN A 61 -2.16 -10.52 -2.37
CA ASN A 61 -2.38 -10.56 -0.92
C ASN A 61 -1.67 -9.47 -0.12
N VAL A 62 -1.19 -8.42 -0.77
CA VAL A 62 -0.66 -7.24 -0.09
C VAL A 62 -1.76 -6.19 0.03
N THR A 63 -1.82 -5.53 1.18
CA THR A 63 -2.76 -4.44 1.45
C THR A 63 -2.13 -3.10 1.08
N TYR A 64 -2.92 -2.26 0.43
CA TYR A 64 -2.54 -0.92 0.00
C TYR A 64 -3.52 0.10 0.56
N ILE A 65 -3.02 1.28 0.94
CA ILE A 65 -3.83 2.47 1.07
C ILE A 65 -3.95 3.10 -0.30
N VAL A 66 -5.19 3.32 -0.69
CA VAL A 66 -5.56 3.98 -1.95
C VAL A 66 -6.21 5.31 -1.61
N GLU A 67 -5.70 6.38 -2.21
CA GLU A 67 -6.28 7.73 -2.09
C GLU A 67 -6.58 8.27 -3.47
N TYR A 68 -7.69 8.96 -3.62
CA TYR A 68 -8.11 9.64 -4.85
C TYR A 68 -9.18 10.68 -4.58
N THR A 69 -9.30 11.63 -5.47
CA THR A 69 -10.30 12.70 -5.39
C THR A 69 -11.30 12.59 -6.54
N ILE A 70 -12.59 12.62 -6.24
CA ILE A 70 -13.67 12.80 -7.22
C ILE A 70 -14.13 14.26 -7.20
N SER A 71 -14.20 14.86 -8.36
CA SER A 71 -14.71 16.21 -8.57
C SER A 71 -15.64 16.24 -9.78
N ASN A 72 -16.39 17.34 -9.92
CA ASN A 72 -17.34 17.51 -11.02
C ASN A 72 -18.33 16.34 -11.19
N TYR A 73 -18.59 15.59 -10.10
CA TYR A 73 -19.53 14.47 -10.13
C TYR A 73 -20.92 14.93 -10.53
N SER A 74 -21.53 14.25 -11.49
CA SER A 74 -22.90 14.50 -11.97
C SER A 74 -23.79 13.27 -11.82
N SER A 75 -23.29 12.08 -12.14
CA SER A 75 -24.08 10.84 -12.11
C SER A 75 -23.22 9.59 -12.07
N GLY A 76 -23.84 8.43 -11.89
CA GLY A 76 -23.24 7.12 -11.95
C GLY A 76 -22.40 6.77 -10.74
N SER A 77 -21.49 5.82 -10.91
CA SER A 77 -20.62 5.34 -9.83
C SER A 77 -19.24 4.97 -10.32
N ILE A 78 -18.30 5.00 -9.38
CA ILE A 78 -16.90 4.63 -9.60
C ILE A 78 -16.40 3.76 -8.46
N SER A 79 -15.52 2.83 -8.75
CA SER A 79 -14.78 2.06 -7.76
C SER A 79 -13.35 1.81 -8.21
N ILE A 80 -12.43 1.63 -7.27
CA ILE A 80 -11.07 1.23 -7.57
C ILE A 80 -10.95 -0.29 -7.40
N LYS A 81 -10.17 -0.89 -8.28
CA LYS A 81 -9.82 -2.30 -8.21
C LYS A 81 -8.31 -2.46 -8.24
N LEU A 82 -7.76 -3.21 -7.29
CA LEU A 82 -6.36 -3.62 -7.27
C LEU A 82 -6.22 -5.09 -7.62
N GLY A 83 -5.53 -5.37 -8.71
CA GLY A 83 -5.43 -6.71 -9.27
C GLY A 83 -6.76 -7.19 -9.87
N ASN A 84 -7.06 -8.48 -9.75
CA ASN A 84 -8.24 -9.09 -10.41
C ASN A 84 -9.54 -8.86 -9.65
N THR A 85 -9.53 -8.96 -8.32
CA THR A 85 -10.75 -8.95 -7.47
C THR A 85 -10.60 -8.15 -6.16
N GLY A 86 -9.52 -7.39 -5.98
CA GLY A 86 -9.38 -6.48 -4.83
C GLY A 86 -10.19 -5.22 -5.06
N TYR A 87 -11.48 -5.22 -4.73
CA TYR A 87 -12.38 -4.09 -4.96
C TYR A 87 -12.43 -3.14 -3.76
N GLY A 88 -12.32 -1.85 -4.02
CA GLY A 88 -12.67 -0.77 -3.10
C GLY A 88 -14.16 -0.49 -3.08
N ALA A 89 -14.56 0.45 -2.26
CA ALA A 89 -15.96 0.85 -2.11
C ALA A 89 -16.46 1.63 -3.34
N VAL A 90 -17.73 1.46 -3.65
CA VAL A 90 -18.40 2.24 -4.70
C VAL A 90 -18.63 3.66 -4.21
N ARG A 91 -18.32 4.65 -5.05
CA ARG A 91 -18.45 6.08 -4.76
C ARG A 91 -19.40 6.75 -5.75
N THR A 92 -20.24 7.64 -5.22
CA THR A 92 -21.31 8.33 -5.95
C THR A 92 -21.41 9.80 -5.57
N ALA A 93 -20.29 10.43 -5.20
CA ALA A 93 -20.26 11.83 -4.80
C ALA A 93 -18.86 12.44 -4.97
N ASN A 94 -18.79 13.78 -4.99
CA ASN A 94 -17.54 14.50 -4.85
C ASN A 94 -16.89 14.24 -3.49
N GLY A 95 -15.58 14.17 -3.44
CA GLY A 95 -14.81 14.03 -2.20
C GLY A 95 -13.42 13.45 -2.44
N THR A 96 -12.58 13.54 -1.43
CA THR A 96 -11.32 12.79 -1.35
C THR A 96 -11.57 11.56 -0.52
N TYR A 97 -11.21 10.42 -1.05
CA TYR A 97 -11.45 9.12 -0.46
C TYR A 97 -10.13 8.42 -0.18
N THR A 98 -10.05 7.84 1.01
CA THR A 98 -8.94 7.00 1.42
C THR A 98 -9.52 5.67 1.87
N GLU A 99 -8.97 4.56 1.37
CA GLU A 99 -9.44 3.22 1.72
C GLU A 99 -8.31 2.20 1.67
N GLU A 100 -8.40 1.16 2.50
CA GLU A 100 -7.50 0.01 2.43
C GLU A 100 -8.09 -1.03 1.48
N ILE A 101 -7.28 -1.45 0.50
CA ILE A 101 -7.64 -2.52 -0.44
C ILE A 101 -6.55 -3.58 -0.42
N THR A 102 -6.91 -4.83 -0.15
CA THR A 102 -6.00 -5.97 -0.35
C THR A 102 -6.02 -6.38 -1.80
N ALA A 103 -4.88 -6.28 -2.47
CA ALA A 103 -4.77 -6.64 -3.87
C ALA A 103 -4.93 -8.16 -4.06
N GLN A 104 -5.74 -8.53 -5.04
CA GLN A 104 -5.94 -9.91 -5.46
C GLN A 104 -5.38 -10.06 -6.88
N ALA A 105 -4.08 -10.24 -6.98
CA ALA A 105 -3.33 -10.31 -8.22
C ALA A 105 -2.97 -11.77 -8.53
N THR A 106 -3.67 -12.40 -9.46
CA THR A 106 -3.38 -13.78 -9.87
C THR A 106 -2.55 -13.80 -11.17
N THR A 107 -3.18 -14.06 -12.30
CA THR A 107 -2.45 -14.30 -13.57
C THR A 107 -2.21 -13.02 -14.38
N PHE A 108 -3.10 -12.02 -14.24
CA PHE A 108 -3.01 -10.72 -14.93
C PHE A 108 -3.45 -9.62 -13.96
N PRO A 109 -2.56 -9.18 -13.06
CA PRO A 109 -2.90 -8.15 -12.12
C PRO A 109 -3.14 -6.83 -12.86
N ARG A 110 -4.38 -6.38 -12.91
CA ARG A 110 -4.74 -5.08 -13.49
C ARG A 110 -5.44 -4.24 -12.45
N SER A 111 -4.74 -3.22 -11.99
CA SER A 111 -5.37 -2.17 -11.21
C SER A 111 -6.13 -1.25 -12.14
N GLN A 112 -7.34 -0.88 -11.77
CA GLN A 112 -8.24 -0.09 -12.60
C GLN A 112 -9.11 0.82 -11.75
N ILE A 113 -9.41 1.98 -12.29
CA ILE A 113 -10.52 2.80 -11.86
C ILE A 113 -11.69 2.44 -12.77
N ASN A 114 -12.73 1.83 -12.22
CA ASN A 114 -13.90 1.39 -12.97
C ASN A 114 -15.04 2.39 -12.80
N ALA A 115 -15.54 2.88 -13.90
CA ALA A 115 -16.74 3.70 -13.97
C ALA A 115 -17.88 2.89 -14.57
N ASP A 116 -19.09 3.02 -14.02
CA ASP A 116 -20.28 2.43 -14.63
C ASP A 116 -20.70 3.18 -15.90
N VAL A 117 -21.80 2.73 -16.52
CA VAL A 117 -22.29 3.29 -17.78
C VAL A 117 -22.78 4.74 -17.64
N ASP A 118 -23.16 5.15 -16.44
CA ASP A 118 -23.77 6.45 -16.18
C ASP A 118 -22.80 7.45 -15.53
N PHE A 119 -21.55 7.03 -15.25
CA PHE A 119 -20.60 7.89 -14.54
C PHE A 119 -20.19 9.09 -15.38
N ILE A 120 -20.41 10.29 -14.80
CA ILE A 120 -19.93 11.58 -15.28
C ILE A 120 -19.22 12.28 -14.12
N GLY A 121 -17.93 12.60 -14.30
CA GLY A 121 -17.14 13.23 -13.27
C GLY A 121 -15.65 13.25 -13.60
N SER A 122 -14.84 13.75 -12.68
CA SER A 122 -13.39 13.86 -12.83
C SER A 122 -12.69 13.16 -11.67
N ILE A 123 -11.53 12.56 -11.94
CA ILE A 123 -10.67 11.92 -10.95
C ILE A 123 -9.31 12.61 -10.94
N ASP A 124 -8.75 12.76 -9.75
CA ASP A 124 -7.44 13.37 -9.55
C ASP A 124 -6.75 12.79 -8.31
N ASN A 125 -5.46 13.09 -8.13
CA ASN A 125 -4.64 12.78 -6.97
C ASN A 125 -4.67 11.28 -6.59
N VAL A 126 -4.55 10.40 -7.58
CA VAL A 126 -4.55 8.95 -7.36
C VAL A 126 -3.22 8.51 -6.77
N SER A 127 -3.26 7.92 -5.60
CA SER A 127 -2.08 7.29 -4.99
C SER A 127 -2.41 5.91 -4.45
N VAL A 128 -1.46 4.99 -4.59
CA VAL A 128 -1.53 3.62 -4.08
C VAL A 128 -0.21 3.32 -3.39
N LYS A 129 -0.26 3.06 -2.08
CA LYS A 129 0.92 2.81 -1.25
C LYS A 129 0.75 1.52 -0.46
N GLU A 130 1.75 0.68 -0.48
CA GLU A 130 1.76 -0.54 0.32
C GLU A 130 1.69 -0.21 1.82
N VAL A 131 0.86 -0.98 2.54
CA VAL A 131 0.77 -0.90 4.01
C VAL A 131 1.56 -2.03 4.62
N THR A 132 2.59 -1.71 5.36
CA THR A 132 3.30 -2.66 6.19
C THR A 132 2.84 -2.48 7.64
N LYS A 133 2.04 -3.44 8.13
CA LYS A 133 1.60 -3.44 9.53
C LYS A 133 2.66 -4.11 10.39
N ASN A 134 3.33 -3.34 11.21
CA ASN A 134 4.30 -3.84 12.18
C ASN A 134 3.65 -3.92 13.55
N ASN A 135 3.42 -5.14 14.00
CA ASN A 135 2.75 -5.43 15.27
C ASN A 135 3.72 -5.43 16.48
N LEU A 136 4.91 -4.86 16.34
CA LEU A 136 5.91 -4.86 17.40
C LEU A 136 6.06 -3.47 17.99
N ALA A 137 5.58 -3.35 19.22
CA ALA A 137 5.91 -2.24 20.09
C ALA A 137 7.12 -2.63 20.97
N ARG A 138 8.17 -1.85 20.93
CA ARG A 138 9.34 -2.00 21.80
C ARG A 138 9.42 -0.80 22.73
N VAL A 139 9.62 -1.06 24.01
CA VAL A 139 9.90 0.00 24.97
C VAL A 139 11.40 0.21 25.00
N ASP A 140 11.86 1.40 24.66
CA ASP A 140 13.23 1.81 24.81
C ASP A 140 13.41 2.64 26.09
N TYR A 141 14.45 2.34 26.81
CA TYR A 141 14.78 3.04 28.05
C TYR A 141 16.02 3.90 27.82
N ASP A 142 15.84 5.20 27.77
CA ASP A 142 16.95 6.16 27.79
C ASP A 142 17.09 6.74 29.20
N GLY A 143 17.89 6.07 30.01
CA GLY A 143 18.14 6.46 31.39
C GLY A 143 16.90 6.32 32.29
N THR A 144 16.26 7.43 32.61
CA THR A 144 15.07 7.46 33.51
C THR A 144 13.74 7.60 32.75
N ALA A 145 13.78 7.79 31.45
CA ALA A 145 12.61 7.93 30.62
C ALA A 145 12.40 6.65 29.78
N SER A 146 11.18 6.14 29.81
CA SER A 146 10.76 5.05 28.90
C SER A 146 10.06 5.65 27.71
N SER A 147 10.50 5.32 26.50
CA SER A 147 9.82 5.66 25.27
C SER A 147 9.41 4.38 24.55
N LEU A 148 8.21 4.39 23.98
CA LEU A 148 7.76 3.30 23.12
C LEU A 148 8.43 3.46 21.76
N LEU A 149 9.34 2.55 21.42
CA LEU A 149 9.95 2.48 20.10
C LEU A 149 9.17 1.47 19.25
N VAL A 150 8.58 1.95 18.18
CA VAL A 150 7.88 1.09 17.22
C VAL A 150 8.81 0.87 16.04
N GLU A 151 9.33 -0.34 15.92
CA GLU A 151 10.22 -0.73 14.82
C GLU A 151 9.55 -1.77 13.92
N PRO A 152 9.89 -1.76 12.61
CA PRO A 152 9.51 -2.86 11.72
C PRO A 152 10.05 -4.21 12.24
N GLN A 153 9.21 -5.24 12.18
CA GLN A 153 9.69 -6.59 12.47
C GLN A 153 10.83 -6.95 11.51
N ARG A 154 11.98 -7.29 12.06
CA ARG A 154 13.13 -7.78 11.30
C ARG A 154 13.33 -9.26 11.62
N THR A 155 13.50 -10.05 10.59
CA THR A 155 13.91 -11.46 10.75
C THR A 155 15.40 -11.49 11.01
N ASN A 156 15.81 -12.15 12.10
CA ASN A 156 17.22 -12.44 12.31
C ASN A 156 17.67 -13.48 11.27
N LEU A 157 18.54 -13.08 10.37
CA LEU A 157 19.09 -13.95 9.32
C LEU A 157 20.25 -14.81 9.80
N PHE A 158 20.75 -14.58 11.00
CA PHE A 158 21.79 -15.39 11.58
C PHE A 158 21.17 -16.48 12.45
N GLU A 159 21.17 -17.70 11.95
CA GLU A 159 20.81 -18.86 12.76
C GLU A 159 21.79 -18.97 13.94
N TYR A 160 21.26 -19.32 15.11
CA TYR A 160 22.06 -19.49 16.34
C TYR A 160 22.84 -18.25 16.78
N SER A 161 22.35 -17.06 16.52
CA SER A 161 23.00 -15.81 16.93
C SER A 161 23.19 -15.66 18.45
N GLU A 162 22.44 -16.42 19.25
CA GLU A 162 22.53 -16.46 20.71
C GLU A 162 23.41 -17.62 21.22
N SER A 163 23.87 -18.50 20.33
CA SER A 163 24.68 -19.66 20.69
C SER A 163 25.88 -19.83 19.77
N PHE A 164 26.99 -19.19 20.11
CA PHE A 164 28.24 -19.28 19.33
C PHE A 164 28.97 -20.62 19.44
N ASN A 165 28.46 -21.52 20.24
CA ASN A 165 28.95 -22.92 20.32
C ASN A 165 28.35 -23.83 19.25
N ASN A 166 27.39 -23.35 18.47
CA ASN A 166 26.75 -24.12 17.43
C ASN A 166 27.74 -24.49 16.32
N ILE A 167 27.64 -25.71 15.81
CA ILE A 167 28.49 -26.24 14.72
C ILE A 167 28.37 -25.43 13.41
N GLN A 168 27.30 -24.69 13.26
CA GLN A 168 27.06 -23.81 12.08
C GLN A 168 28.01 -22.61 12.04
N TRP A 169 28.65 -22.26 13.17
CA TRP A 169 29.63 -21.18 13.21
C TRP A 169 31.04 -21.72 12.94
N SER A 170 31.69 -21.20 11.91
CA SER A 170 33.09 -21.47 11.64
C SER A 170 33.96 -20.70 12.63
N ARG A 171 34.83 -21.42 13.36
CA ARG A 171 35.74 -20.83 14.35
C ARG A 171 37.16 -20.96 13.84
N SER A 172 37.92 -19.90 13.90
CA SER A 172 39.35 -19.89 13.60
C SER A 172 40.08 -19.14 14.71
N SER A 173 40.99 -19.89 15.39
CA SER A 173 41.84 -19.36 16.44
C SER A 173 41.12 -18.70 17.64
N VAL A 174 39.89 -19.09 17.92
CA VAL A 174 39.07 -18.58 19.02
C VAL A 174 38.44 -19.74 19.78
N THR A 175 38.53 -19.67 21.10
CA THR A 175 37.76 -20.54 21.99
C THR A 175 36.47 -19.85 22.38
N VAL A 176 35.33 -20.44 22.06
CA VAL A 176 34.02 -19.95 22.49
C VAL A 176 33.60 -20.74 23.72
N VAL A 177 33.35 -20.05 24.81
CA VAL A 177 32.78 -20.60 26.03
C VAL A 177 31.32 -20.17 26.08
N ASP A 178 30.42 -21.11 26.33
CA ASP A 178 29.02 -20.80 26.51
C ASP A 178 28.85 -19.81 27.64
N ASN A 179 28.06 -18.79 27.39
CA ASN A 179 27.72 -17.78 28.38
C ASN A 179 26.87 -18.45 29.48
N SER A 180 27.49 -18.74 30.59
CA SER A 180 26.83 -19.29 31.79
C SER A 180 26.37 -18.19 32.74
N SER A 181 26.58 -16.91 32.41
CA SER A 181 26.08 -15.80 33.23
C SER A 181 24.57 -15.63 33.02
N GLN A 182 23.81 -15.73 34.12
CA GLN A 182 22.43 -15.32 34.11
C GLN A 182 22.34 -13.84 33.79
N SER A 183 21.29 -13.47 33.05
CA SER A 183 20.95 -12.06 32.88
C SER A 183 20.84 -11.39 34.24
N PRO A 184 21.39 -10.21 34.46
CA PRO A 184 21.11 -9.47 35.67
C PRO A 184 19.61 -9.23 35.77
N ASP A 185 19.03 -9.51 36.94
CA ASP A 185 17.62 -9.29 37.26
C ASP A 185 17.24 -7.80 37.14
#